data_b2996e334e158d97fc0a5caa788fe984
#
_entry.id   b2996e334e158d97fc0a5caa788fe984
#
_cell.length_a   1.000
_cell.length_b   1.000
_cell.length_c   1.000
_cell.angle_alpha   90.00
_cell.angle_beta   90.00
_cell.angle_gamma   90.00
#
_symmetry.space_group_name_H-M   'P 1'
#
loop_
_entity.id
_entity.type
_entity.pdbx_description
1 polymer ?
#
loop_
_entity_poly.entity_id
_entity_poly.type
_entity_poly.pdbx_seq_one_letter_code
_entity_poly.pdbx_strand_id
1 'polypeptide(L)'
;KDSAALSEVTYEGYAPGGVAFFIEATTDNIQRTVANVRSIFNKYNGSLGTNGSLSFIFDRKGVFSIPQGNLVEDDFIMEIIDAGAEDVVLEDGFFTITTAMEDFGLMIKKLEQMKIEPESAELQRIPKTTTKLDKEASQKIIRIAEIFEDDDDVTNVFHNLELTDELMSEM
;
A
#
# COMPACT_ATOMS: atom_id res chain seq x y z
N LYS A 1 -17.88 9.99 26.78
CA LYS A 1 -17.84 9.82 26.09
C LYS A 1 -17.78 9.52 25.28
N ASP A 2 -17.78 9.71 25.51
CA ASP A 2 -17.80 9.23 24.80
C ASP A 2 -17.28 9.15 23.61
N SER A 3 -16.60 8.69 23.48
CA SER A 3 -15.81 8.61 22.27
C SER A 3 -16.68 8.19 21.11
N ALA A 4 -16.63 8.98 20.04
CA ALA A 4 -17.32 8.62 18.81
C ALA A 4 -16.69 7.32 18.28
N ALA A 5 -17.52 6.42 17.77
CA ALA A 5 -17.03 5.19 17.15
C ALA A 5 -16.20 5.55 15.92
N LEU A 6 -15.09 4.84 15.74
CA LEU A 6 -14.24 5.00 14.55
C LEU A 6 -14.83 4.22 13.38
N SER A 7 -14.83 4.84 12.21
CA SER A 7 -15.27 4.21 10.96
C SER A 7 -14.09 4.06 10.03
N GLU A 8 -14.03 2.92 9.35
CA GLU A 8 -13.05 2.71 8.30
C GLU A 8 -13.69 3.08 6.98
N VAL A 9 -13.05 3.98 6.24
CA VAL A 9 -13.56 4.48 4.96
C VAL A 9 -12.45 4.47 3.93
N THR A 10 -12.84 4.42 2.66
CA THR A 10 -11.89 4.44 1.56
C THR A 10 -12.29 5.49 0.55
N TYR A 11 -11.29 6.05 -0.13
CA TYR A 11 -11.49 7.06 -1.16
C TYR A 11 -10.65 6.71 -2.36
N GLU A 12 -11.21 6.95 -3.55
CA GLU A 12 -10.57 6.64 -4.81
C GLU A 12 -10.60 7.88 -5.69
N GLY A 13 -9.49 8.19 -6.32
CA GLY A 13 -9.42 9.38 -7.17
C GLY A 13 -8.20 9.36 -8.07
N TYR A 14 -8.09 10.38 -8.89
CA TYR A 14 -6.96 10.55 -9.81
C TYR A 14 -6.19 11.81 -9.48
N ALA A 15 -4.88 11.69 -9.49
CA ALA A 15 -3.97 12.83 -9.44
C ALA A 15 -3.59 13.21 -10.87
N PRO A 16 -2.89 14.35 -11.07
CA PRO A 16 -2.46 14.77 -12.40
C PRO A 16 -1.68 13.68 -13.12
N GLY A 17 -1.84 13.59 -14.42
CA GLY A 17 -1.19 12.58 -15.24
C GLY A 17 -1.92 11.25 -15.26
N GLY A 18 -3.11 11.16 -14.64
CA GLY A 18 -3.90 9.95 -14.64
C GLY A 18 -3.45 8.90 -13.62
N VAL A 19 -2.67 9.31 -12.62
CA VAL A 19 -2.23 8.40 -11.56
C VAL A 19 -3.40 8.12 -10.62
N ALA A 20 -3.74 6.84 -10.46
CA ALA A 20 -4.82 6.42 -9.57
C ALA A 20 -4.35 6.40 -8.13
N PHE A 21 -5.17 6.93 -7.24
CA PHE A 21 -4.92 6.93 -5.78
C PHE A 21 -6.04 6.18 -5.07
N PHE A 22 -5.64 5.32 -4.15
CA PHE A 22 -6.58 4.65 -3.26
C PHE A 22 -6.16 4.98 -1.82
N ILE A 23 -7.07 5.57 -1.06
CA ILE A 23 -6.77 6.10 0.28
C ILE A 23 -7.63 5.39 1.29
N GLU A 24 -7.00 4.84 2.32
CA GLU A 24 -7.69 4.21 3.45
C GLU A 24 -7.61 5.15 4.65
N ALA A 25 -8.71 5.31 5.35
CA ALA A 25 -8.77 6.18 6.51
C ALA A 25 -9.60 5.56 7.62
N THR A 26 -9.28 5.94 8.85
CA THR A 26 -10.05 5.59 10.03
C THR A 26 -10.40 6.89 10.71
N THR A 27 -11.68 7.14 10.92
CA THR A 27 -12.11 8.46 11.37
C THR A 27 -13.32 8.40 12.28
N ASP A 28 -13.39 9.34 13.21
CA ASP A 28 -14.58 9.58 14.03
C ASP A 28 -15.50 10.64 13.41
N ASN A 29 -15.10 11.20 12.25
CA ASN A 29 -15.86 12.26 11.58
C ASN A 29 -15.69 12.14 10.07
N ILE A 30 -16.57 11.36 9.44
CA ILE A 30 -16.51 11.08 8.01
C ILE A 30 -16.60 12.36 7.18
N GLN A 31 -17.41 13.32 7.60
CA GLN A 31 -17.59 14.59 6.87
C GLN A 31 -16.29 15.40 6.84
N ARG A 32 -15.57 15.42 7.95
CA ARG A 32 -14.25 16.08 8.00
C ARG A 32 -13.26 15.39 7.06
N THR A 33 -13.22 14.06 7.10
CA THR A 33 -12.26 13.28 6.32
C THR A 33 -12.51 13.44 4.82
N VAL A 34 -13.76 13.31 4.37
CA VAL A 34 -14.08 13.43 2.95
C VAL A 34 -13.79 14.85 2.45
N ALA A 35 -14.06 15.86 3.29
CA ALA A 35 -13.76 17.24 2.92
C ALA A 35 -12.27 17.48 2.76
N ASN A 36 -11.45 16.91 3.67
CA ASN A 36 -10.00 17.04 3.59
C ASN A 36 -9.45 16.33 2.37
N VAL A 37 -9.91 15.11 2.09
CA VAL A 37 -9.45 14.34 0.93
C VAL A 37 -9.81 15.07 -0.37
N ARG A 38 -11.05 15.54 -0.47
CA ARG A 38 -11.48 16.28 -1.66
C ARG A 38 -10.66 17.55 -1.83
N SER A 39 -10.40 18.28 -0.74
CA SER A 39 -9.61 19.51 -0.77
C SER A 39 -8.20 19.25 -1.30
N ILE A 40 -7.56 18.17 -0.87
CA ILE A 40 -6.20 17.83 -1.31
C ILE A 40 -6.21 17.51 -2.81
N PHE A 41 -7.14 16.68 -3.28
CA PHE A 41 -7.25 16.39 -4.71
C PHE A 41 -7.43 17.68 -5.52
N ASN A 42 -8.38 18.52 -5.10
CA ASN A 42 -8.68 19.76 -5.83
C ASN A 42 -7.51 20.74 -5.84
N LYS A 43 -6.79 20.83 -4.74
CA LYS A 43 -5.65 21.76 -4.63
C LYS A 43 -4.55 21.40 -5.61
N TYR A 44 -4.36 20.11 -5.89
CA TYR A 44 -3.28 19.64 -6.75
C TYR A 44 -3.78 19.17 -8.12
N ASN A 45 -4.93 19.67 -8.55
CA ASN A 45 -5.50 19.44 -9.89
C ASN A 45 -5.86 17.98 -10.16
N GLY A 46 -6.21 17.26 -9.12
CA GLY A 46 -6.75 15.93 -9.23
C GLY A 46 -8.27 15.94 -9.07
N SER A 47 -8.86 14.78 -8.93
CA SER A 47 -10.30 14.66 -8.71
C SER A 47 -10.63 13.44 -7.87
N LEU A 48 -11.51 13.64 -6.90
CA LEU A 48 -12.04 12.53 -6.11
C LEU A 48 -13.14 11.86 -6.93
N GLY A 49 -13.05 10.53 -7.07
CA GLY A 49 -14.06 9.75 -7.76
C GLY A 49 -15.05 9.11 -6.81
N THR A 50 -15.94 8.30 -7.36
CA THR A 50 -16.90 7.54 -6.57
C THR A 50 -16.26 6.23 -6.09
N ASN A 51 -16.75 5.72 -4.96
CA ASN A 51 -16.27 4.46 -4.41
C ASN A 51 -16.47 3.32 -5.43
N GLY A 52 -15.43 2.52 -5.59
CA GLY A 52 -15.44 1.40 -6.52
C GLY A 52 -14.96 1.73 -7.92
N SER A 53 -14.77 3.01 -8.23
CA SER A 53 -14.38 3.42 -9.60
C SER A 53 -12.99 2.93 -9.99
N LEU A 54 -12.10 2.71 -9.02
CA LEU A 54 -10.73 2.26 -9.26
C LEU A 54 -10.45 0.84 -8.77
N SER A 55 -11.48 0.11 -8.36
CA SER A 55 -11.29 -1.23 -7.79
C SER A 55 -10.63 -2.20 -8.76
N PHE A 56 -10.76 -1.96 -10.07
CA PHE A 56 -10.14 -2.81 -11.09
C PHE A 56 -8.64 -2.52 -11.28
N ILE A 57 -8.13 -1.43 -10.72
CA ILE A 57 -6.72 -1.04 -10.88
C ILE A 57 -5.83 -1.72 -9.84
N PHE A 58 -6.37 -1.98 -8.66
CA PHE A 58 -5.60 -2.53 -7.54
C PHE A 58 -6.08 -3.93 -7.14
N ASP A 59 -5.12 -4.80 -6.81
CA ASP A 59 -5.40 -6.09 -6.17
C ASP A 59 -5.05 -5.97 -4.70
N ARG A 60 -5.89 -6.56 -3.84
CA ARG A 60 -5.60 -6.60 -2.42
C ARG A 60 -4.76 -7.84 -2.12
N LYS A 61 -3.56 -7.64 -1.58
CA LYS A 61 -2.58 -8.70 -1.34
C LYS A 61 -2.05 -8.63 0.09
N GLY A 62 -1.62 -9.78 0.60
CA GLY A 62 -0.84 -9.81 1.82
C GLY A 62 0.62 -9.52 1.49
N VAL A 63 1.27 -8.65 2.24
CA VAL A 63 2.68 -8.29 2.04
C VAL A 63 3.40 -8.38 3.37
N PHE A 64 4.48 -9.16 3.40
CA PHE A 64 5.27 -9.39 4.60
C PHE A 64 6.70 -8.97 4.35
N SER A 65 7.31 -8.30 5.31
CA SER A 65 8.74 -7.98 5.27
C SER A 65 9.44 -8.79 6.37
N ILE A 66 10.41 -9.60 5.97
CA ILE A 66 11.11 -10.52 6.87
C ILE A 66 12.61 -10.23 6.82
N PRO A 67 13.24 -9.88 7.96
CA PRO A 67 14.70 -9.75 7.97
C PRO A 67 15.34 -11.11 7.61
N GLN A 68 16.32 -11.10 6.70
CA GLN A 68 16.97 -12.33 6.29
C GLN A 68 17.67 -13.02 7.47
N GLY A 69 18.42 -12.27 8.26
CA GLY A 69 19.18 -12.87 9.35
C GLY A 69 20.00 -14.07 8.88
N ASN A 70 19.78 -15.21 9.50
CA ASN A 70 20.49 -16.45 9.17
C ASN A 70 19.72 -17.34 8.19
N LEU A 71 18.63 -16.85 7.60
CA LEU A 71 17.85 -17.64 6.66
C LEU A 71 18.62 -17.84 5.34
N VAL A 72 18.62 -19.08 4.86
CA VAL A 72 19.24 -19.41 3.58
C VAL A 72 18.24 -19.14 2.47
N GLU A 73 18.61 -18.29 1.52
CA GLU A 73 17.69 -17.77 0.51
C GLU A 73 16.88 -18.87 -0.18
N ASP A 74 17.55 -19.82 -0.81
CA ASP A 74 16.86 -20.84 -1.60
C ASP A 74 15.94 -21.71 -0.75
N ASP A 75 16.40 -22.11 0.44
CA ASP A 75 15.61 -22.94 1.35
C ASP A 75 14.37 -22.21 1.84
N PHE A 76 14.55 -20.94 2.22
CA PHE A 76 13.44 -20.13 2.72
C PHE A 76 12.40 -19.87 1.62
N ILE A 77 12.85 -19.49 0.42
CA ILE A 77 11.95 -19.22 -0.69
C ILE A 77 11.12 -20.47 -1.01
N MET A 78 11.77 -21.62 -1.10
CA MET A 78 11.08 -22.88 -1.40
C MET A 78 9.99 -23.17 -0.36
N GLU A 79 10.32 -23.03 0.91
CA GLU A 79 9.39 -23.32 1.98
C GLU A 79 8.20 -22.35 2.00
N ILE A 80 8.46 -21.08 1.73
CA ILE A 80 7.41 -20.05 1.73
C ILE A 80 6.52 -20.17 0.50
N ILE A 81 7.08 -20.51 -0.66
CA ILE A 81 6.27 -20.78 -1.87
C ILE A 81 5.34 -21.97 -1.62
N ASP A 82 5.87 -23.05 -1.00
CA ASP A 82 5.04 -24.21 -0.65
C ASP A 82 3.91 -23.85 0.32
N ALA A 83 4.11 -22.81 1.12
CA ALA A 83 3.09 -22.35 2.09
C ALA A 83 2.06 -21.41 1.46
N GLY A 84 2.17 -21.11 0.18
CA GLY A 84 1.16 -20.31 -0.54
C GLY A 84 1.58 -18.93 -0.97
N ALA A 85 2.86 -18.57 -0.87
CA ALA A 85 3.32 -17.28 -1.37
C ALA A 85 3.22 -17.24 -2.90
N GLU A 86 2.76 -16.12 -3.42
CA GLU A 86 2.74 -15.87 -4.86
C GLU A 86 4.11 -15.41 -5.36
N ASP A 87 4.83 -14.70 -4.51
CA ASP A 87 6.13 -14.15 -4.86
C ASP A 87 6.96 -13.96 -3.60
N VAL A 88 8.27 -14.14 -3.72
CA VAL A 88 9.23 -13.89 -2.64
C VAL A 88 10.47 -13.26 -3.26
N VAL A 89 10.82 -12.07 -2.80
CA VAL A 89 11.98 -11.32 -3.32
C VAL A 89 12.91 -11.00 -2.16
N LEU A 90 14.20 -11.26 -2.33
CA LEU A 90 15.22 -10.86 -1.36
C LEU A 90 15.92 -9.61 -1.89
N GLU A 91 15.86 -8.53 -1.12
CA GLU A 91 16.46 -7.25 -1.48
C GLU A 91 16.85 -6.50 -0.22
N ASP A 92 18.08 -5.99 -0.21
CA ASP A 92 18.60 -5.17 0.90
C ASP A 92 18.50 -5.84 2.27
N GLY A 93 18.68 -7.16 2.31
CA GLY A 93 18.66 -7.91 3.56
C GLY A 93 17.28 -8.28 4.08
N PHE A 94 16.24 -8.07 3.27
CA PHE A 94 14.88 -8.40 3.64
C PHE A 94 14.21 -9.23 2.55
N PHE A 95 13.45 -10.24 2.99
CA PHE A 95 12.53 -10.93 2.08
C PHE A 95 11.21 -10.18 2.08
N THR A 96 10.69 -9.91 0.89
CA THR A 96 9.31 -9.42 0.72
C THR A 96 8.47 -10.57 0.20
N ILE A 97 7.49 -10.98 0.98
CA ILE A 97 6.58 -12.07 0.63
C ILE A 97 5.24 -11.47 0.22
N THR A 98 4.71 -11.90 -0.92
CA THR A 98 3.38 -11.48 -1.38
C THR A 98 2.47 -12.69 -1.46
N THR A 99 1.28 -12.58 -0.87
CA THR A 99 0.26 -13.64 -0.90
C THR A 99 -1.05 -13.11 -1.44
N ALA A 100 -1.93 -14.01 -1.89
CA ALA A 100 -3.32 -13.64 -2.10
C ALA A 100 -3.91 -13.21 -0.76
N MET A 101 -4.93 -12.34 -0.80
CA MET A 101 -5.56 -11.85 0.42
C MET A 101 -6.06 -12.98 1.31
N GLU A 102 -6.72 -13.98 0.71
CA GLU A 102 -7.30 -15.11 1.43
C GLU A 102 -6.25 -16.02 2.07
N ASP A 103 -5.00 -15.94 1.64
CA ASP A 103 -3.91 -16.74 2.19
C ASP A 103 -3.08 -16.00 3.25
N PHE A 104 -3.45 -14.78 3.56
CA PHE A 104 -2.72 -13.96 4.51
C PHE A 104 -2.62 -14.62 5.88
N GLY A 105 -3.73 -15.11 6.41
CA GLY A 105 -3.76 -15.77 7.72
C GLY A 105 -2.94 -17.05 7.75
N LEU A 106 -2.96 -17.82 6.66
CA LEU A 106 -2.16 -19.05 6.56
C LEU A 106 -0.68 -18.75 6.60
N MET A 107 -0.26 -17.66 5.93
CA MET A 107 1.15 -17.26 5.94
C MET A 107 1.58 -16.81 7.33
N ILE A 108 0.73 -16.07 8.04
CA ILE A 108 1.02 -15.68 9.43
C ILE A 108 1.29 -16.92 10.28
N LYS A 109 0.43 -17.93 10.17
CA LYS A 109 0.61 -19.20 10.92
C LYS A 109 1.89 -19.92 10.54
N LYS A 110 2.23 -19.93 9.25
CA LYS A 110 3.45 -20.58 8.78
C LYS A 110 4.68 -19.91 9.38
N LEU A 111 4.72 -18.59 9.40
CA LEU A 111 5.83 -17.85 9.98
C LEU A 111 5.94 -18.09 11.50
N GLU A 112 4.79 -18.17 12.18
CA GLU A 112 4.79 -18.51 13.60
C GLU A 112 5.37 -19.91 13.86
N GLN A 113 5.01 -20.90 13.02
CA GLN A 113 5.53 -22.25 13.13
C GLN A 113 7.03 -22.29 12.92
N MET A 114 7.54 -21.44 12.04
CA MET A 114 8.98 -21.32 11.78
C MET A 114 9.69 -20.46 12.83
N LYS A 115 8.93 -19.89 13.77
CA LYS A 115 9.44 -18.99 14.82
C LYS A 115 10.10 -17.74 14.21
N ILE A 116 9.51 -17.24 13.13
CA ILE A 116 9.95 -16.03 12.45
C ILE A 116 8.95 -14.91 12.75
N GLU A 117 9.48 -13.80 13.27
CA GLU A 117 8.66 -12.61 13.48
C GLU A 117 8.88 -11.64 12.34
N PRO A 118 7.84 -11.34 11.55
CA PRO A 118 8.00 -10.38 10.45
C PRO A 118 8.20 -8.97 11.00
N GLU A 119 8.97 -8.16 10.27
CA GLU A 119 9.08 -6.74 10.59
C GLU A 119 7.75 -6.04 10.32
N SER A 120 7.07 -6.46 9.26
CA SER A 120 5.72 -5.97 8.96
C SER A 120 4.93 -7.06 8.26
N ALA A 121 3.63 -7.05 8.47
CA ALA A 121 2.68 -7.97 7.83
C ALA A 121 1.37 -7.22 7.70
N GLU A 122 0.95 -6.93 6.47
CA GLU A 122 -0.25 -6.13 6.24
C GLU A 122 -0.89 -6.45 4.90
N LEU A 123 -2.17 -6.15 4.80
CA LEU A 123 -2.88 -6.20 3.53
C LEU A 123 -2.63 -4.87 2.82
N GLN A 124 -2.18 -4.95 1.58
CA GLN A 124 -1.91 -3.78 0.76
C GLN A 124 -2.71 -3.87 -0.54
N ARG A 125 -2.90 -2.73 -1.17
CA ARG A 125 -3.53 -2.66 -2.49
C ARG A 125 -2.42 -2.44 -3.50
N ILE A 126 -2.19 -3.46 -4.32
CA ILE A 126 -1.07 -3.50 -5.27
C ILE A 126 -1.61 -3.16 -6.66
N PRO A 127 -1.06 -2.18 -7.35
CA PRO A 127 -1.56 -1.84 -8.68
C PRO A 127 -1.26 -2.94 -9.69
N LYS A 128 -2.27 -3.30 -10.49
CA LYS A 128 -2.11 -4.27 -11.58
C LYS A 128 -1.37 -3.64 -12.75
N THR A 129 -1.57 -2.35 -12.95
CA THR A 129 -0.89 -1.58 -13.99
C THR A 129 -0.37 -0.30 -13.38
N THR A 130 0.76 0.18 -13.89
CA THR A 130 1.37 1.41 -13.39
C THR A 130 1.31 2.50 -14.46
N THR A 131 1.35 3.74 -14.00
CA THR A 131 1.39 4.92 -14.87
C THR A 131 2.78 5.53 -14.78
N LYS A 132 3.44 5.67 -15.92
CA LYS A 132 4.78 6.24 -15.99
C LYS A 132 4.69 7.73 -16.33
N LEU A 133 5.35 8.54 -15.52
CA LEU A 133 5.46 9.98 -15.76
C LEU A 133 6.93 10.37 -15.79
N ASP A 134 7.24 11.56 -16.28
CA ASP A 134 8.60 12.05 -16.22
C ASP A 134 8.98 12.34 -14.76
N LYS A 135 10.26 12.62 -14.54
CA LYS A 135 10.80 12.80 -13.20
C LYS A 135 10.09 13.92 -12.44
N GLU A 136 9.92 15.08 -13.08
CA GLU A 136 9.29 16.23 -12.42
C GLU A 136 7.84 15.94 -12.04
N ALA A 137 7.06 15.38 -12.97
CA ALA A 137 5.67 15.02 -12.71
C ALA A 137 5.58 13.94 -11.63
N SER A 138 6.48 12.95 -11.66
CA SER A 138 6.53 11.89 -10.65
C SER A 138 6.79 12.45 -9.25
N GLN A 139 7.71 13.40 -9.12
CA GLN A 139 8.01 14.03 -7.84
C GLN A 139 6.79 14.74 -7.26
N LYS A 140 5.97 15.37 -8.11
CA LYS A 140 4.74 16.00 -7.67
C LYS A 140 3.74 14.97 -7.12
N ILE A 141 3.65 13.81 -7.77
CA ILE A 141 2.75 12.75 -7.31
C ILE A 141 3.21 12.22 -5.95
N ILE A 142 4.52 12.00 -5.79
CA ILE A 142 5.07 11.55 -4.51
C ILE A 142 4.76 12.57 -3.41
N ARG A 143 4.85 13.85 -3.74
CA ARG A 143 4.51 14.92 -2.78
C ARG A 143 3.04 14.87 -2.38
N ILE A 144 2.15 14.64 -3.34
CA ILE A 144 0.72 14.51 -3.06
C ILE A 144 0.47 13.33 -2.11
N ALA A 145 1.12 12.20 -2.35
CA ALA A 145 1.02 11.03 -1.49
C ALA A 145 1.45 11.36 -0.06
N GLU A 146 2.56 12.08 0.11
CA GLU A 146 3.03 12.50 1.42
C GLU A 146 2.02 13.40 2.14
N ILE A 147 1.39 14.30 1.39
CA ILE A 147 0.39 15.20 1.95
C ILE A 147 -0.83 14.42 2.46
N PHE A 148 -1.27 13.41 1.72
CA PHE A 148 -2.34 12.53 2.21
C PHE A 148 -1.91 11.78 3.46
N GLU A 149 -0.69 11.27 3.48
CA GLU A 149 -0.16 10.52 4.62
C GLU A 149 -0.05 11.38 5.89
N ASP A 150 0.13 12.67 5.73
CA ASP A 150 0.20 13.60 6.86
C ASP A 150 -1.16 13.88 7.50
N ASP A 151 -2.26 13.52 6.85
CA ASP A 151 -3.60 13.70 7.42
C ASP A 151 -3.82 12.68 8.54
N ASP A 152 -4.23 13.15 9.71
CA ASP A 152 -4.37 12.32 10.91
C ASP A 152 -5.37 11.18 10.73
N ASP A 153 -6.36 11.33 9.88
CA ASP A 153 -7.37 10.30 9.64
C ASP A 153 -6.89 9.24 8.64
N VAL A 154 -5.91 9.56 7.82
CA VAL A 154 -5.43 8.67 6.76
C VAL A 154 -4.50 7.62 7.34
N THR A 155 -4.79 6.34 7.08
CA THR A 155 -3.98 5.22 7.55
C THR A 155 -3.07 4.65 6.48
N ASN A 156 -3.51 4.65 5.22
CA ASN A 156 -2.71 4.14 4.11
C ASN A 156 -3.01 4.91 2.83
N VAL A 157 -1.98 5.11 2.02
CA VAL A 157 -2.11 5.72 0.69
C VAL A 157 -1.46 4.80 -0.32
N PHE A 158 -2.24 4.36 -1.31
CA PHE A 158 -1.75 3.52 -2.40
C PHE A 158 -1.95 4.28 -3.71
N HIS A 159 -1.02 4.11 -4.65
CA HIS A 159 -1.13 4.73 -5.96
C HIS A 159 -0.45 3.86 -6.99
N ASN A 160 -0.72 4.13 -8.26
CA ASN A 160 -0.15 3.34 -9.34
C ASN A 160 0.92 4.07 -10.16
N LEU A 161 1.56 5.07 -9.58
CA LEU A 161 2.72 5.68 -10.21
C LEU A 161 3.83 4.64 -10.32
N GLU A 162 4.46 4.53 -11.50
CA GLU A 162 5.62 3.66 -11.64
C GLU A 162 6.81 4.27 -10.90
N LEU A 163 7.33 3.53 -9.92
CA LEU A 163 8.46 3.98 -9.13
C LEU A 163 9.73 3.37 -9.71
N THR A 164 10.62 4.22 -10.20
CA THR A 164 11.91 3.78 -10.76
C THR A 164 12.99 3.87 -9.69
N ASP A 165 14.10 3.16 -9.87
CA ASP A 165 15.23 3.23 -8.95
C ASP A 165 15.75 4.66 -8.82
N GLU A 166 15.74 5.41 -9.92
CA GLU A 166 16.16 6.80 -9.94
C GLU A 166 15.28 7.65 -9.02
N LEU A 167 13.96 7.48 -9.09
CA LEU A 167 13.05 8.22 -8.22
C LEU A 167 13.22 7.82 -6.76
N MET A 168 13.36 6.53 -6.50
CA MET A 168 13.49 6.03 -5.13
C MET A 168 14.77 6.51 -4.48
N SER A 169 15.83 6.66 -5.24
CA SER A 169 17.10 7.12 -4.70
C SER A 169 17.10 8.62 -4.33
N GLU A 170 16.12 9.38 -4.80
CA GLU A 170 15.98 10.81 -4.53
C GLU A 170 14.94 11.12 -3.46
N MET A 171 14.32 10.09 -2.90
CA MET A 171 13.27 10.26 -1.88
C MET A 171 13.84 10.44 -0.47
#